data_826e3d0725050c9c8643f70502ecd647
#
_entry.id   826e3d0725050c9c8643f70502ecd647
#
_cell.length_a   1.000
_cell.length_b   1.000
_cell.length_c   1.000
_cell.angle_alpha   90.00
_cell.angle_beta   90.00
_cell.angle_gamma   90.00
#
_symmetry.space_group_name_H-M   'P 1'
#
loop_
_entity.id
_entity.type
_entity.pdbx_description
1 polymer ?
#
loop_
_entity_poly.entity_id
_entity_poly.type
_entity_poly.pdbx_seq_one_letter_code
_entity_poly.pdbx_strand_id
1 'polypeptide(L)'
;MSHDPLLLPPDLPRPIDDGAGDHLPGRRLPGVEVLATDGTMVDLSAISSPWAVLYVYPRTGVPGVDPPSDWDEIPGARGCTPQSCSFRDVHGELAALGATVFGLSTQVHEEQVEFSRRQHLPFLLLSDPDQIFGEALDLPVFEADDIVAYKRMTIIARAGTIAHVRYPVFPPDRDADEVLAWLYNAARADASASRPVGDSDR
;
A
#
# COMPACT_ATOMS: atom_id res chain seq x y z
N MET A 1 22.27 13.33 -14.66
CA MET A 1 21.39 12.50 -15.51
C MET A 1 19.95 12.75 -15.06
N SER A 2 19.04 13.03 -15.99
CA SER A 2 17.62 13.28 -15.62
C SER A 2 17.03 11.99 -15.04
N HIS A 3 16.61 12.05 -13.80
CA HIS A 3 16.05 10.93 -13.08
C HIS A 3 14.56 10.82 -13.47
N ASP A 4 14.21 9.85 -14.31
CA ASP A 4 12.81 9.57 -14.62
C ASP A 4 12.20 8.74 -13.46
N PRO A 5 11.29 9.31 -12.66
CA PRO A 5 10.69 8.60 -11.52
C PRO A 5 9.78 7.44 -11.93
N LEU A 6 9.42 7.32 -13.21
CA LEU A 6 8.60 6.23 -13.75
C LEU A 6 9.43 5.00 -14.15
N LEU A 7 10.75 5.16 -14.32
CA LEU A 7 11.61 4.05 -14.71
C LEU A 7 12.27 3.42 -13.47
N LEU A 8 12.12 2.10 -13.36
CA LEU A 8 12.85 1.31 -12.38
C LEU A 8 14.20 0.88 -12.98
N PRO A 9 15.33 1.27 -12.38
CA PRO A 9 16.63 0.74 -12.78
C PRO A 9 16.65 -0.80 -12.64
N PRO A 10 17.29 -1.53 -13.55
CA PRO A 10 17.34 -2.99 -13.49
C PRO A 10 18.13 -3.53 -12.29
N ASP A 11 19.00 -2.71 -11.71
CA ASP A 11 19.96 -3.10 -10.68
C ASP A 11 19.53 -2.66 -9.27
N LEU A 12 18.25 -2.36 -9.08
CA LEU A 12 17.78 -1.97 -7.76
C LEU A 12 18.04 -3.06 -6.72
N PRO A 13 18.56 -2.69 -5.54
CA PRO A 13 18.79 -3.64 -4.45
C PRO A 13 17.46 -4.23 -3.99
N ARG A 14 17.41 -5.57 -3.94
CA ARG A 14 16.22 -6.29 -3.51
C ARG A 14 16.11 -6.26 -1.99
N PRO A 15 14.96 -5.89 -1.43
CA PRO A 15 14.72 -6.06 0.00
C PRO A 15 14.66 -7.55 0.36
N ILE A 16 15.16 -7.87 1.54
CA ILE A 16 15.10 -9.22 2.11
C ILE A 16 13.92 -9.25 3.08
N ASP A 17 13.16 -10.33 3.07
CA ASP A 17 12.14 -10.58 4.08
C ASP A 17 12.84 -10.84 5.42
N ASP A 18 12.67 -9.90 6.34
CA ASP A 18 13.23 -9.95 7.70
C ASP A 18 12.17 -10.35 8.75
N GLY A 19 10.97 -10.76 8.30
CA GLY A 19 9.85 -11.14 9.16
C GLY A 19 9.15 -9.96 9.83
N ALA A 20 9.50 -8.71 9.50
CA ALA A 20 8.94 -7.54 10.17
C ALA A 20 7.43 -7.32 9.91
N GLY A 21 6.85 -8.01 8.92
CA GLY A 21 5.41 -8.02 8.63
C GLY A 21 4.63 -9.21 9.22
N ASP A 22 5.29 -10.20 9.81
CA ASP A 22 4.68 -11.49 10.20
C ASP A 22 3.63 -11.37 11.30
N HIS A 23 3.73 -10.34 12.13
CA HIS A 23 2.82 -10.09 13.25
C HIS A 23 1.49 -9.45 12.82
N LEU A 24 1.37 -8.97 11.59
CA LEU A 24 0.23 -8.20 11.10
C LEU A 24 -1.01 -9.04 10.75
N PRO A 25 -0.90 -10.21 10.08
CA PRO A 25 -2.09 -11.00 9.71
C PRO A 25 -2.93 -11.37 10.93
N GLY A 26 -4.26 -11.16 10.83
CA GLY A 26 -5.21 -11.39 11.91
C GLY A 26 -5.37 -10.23 12.89
N ARG A 27 -4.50 -9.22 12.88
CA ARG A 27 -4.69 -8.01 13.69
C ARG A 27 -5.84 -7.15 13.13
N ARG A 28 -6.47 -6.39 14.00
CA ARG A 28 -7.41 -5.35 13.57
C ARG A 28 -6.66 -4.09 13.19
N LEU A 29 -7.15 -3.41 12.15
CA LEU A 29 -6.71 -2.06 11.85
C LEU A 29 -7.01 -1.15 13.04
N PRO A 30 -6.09 -0.24 13.43
CA PRO A 30 -6.31 0.67 14.55
C PRO A 30 -7.37 1.72 14.20
N GLY A 31 -8.19 2.09 15.17
CA GLY A 31 -9.14 3.19 15.07
C GLY A 31 -8.42 4.54 15.20
N VAL A 32 -7.52 4.80 14.28
CA VAL A 32 -6.73 6.03 14.21
C VAL A 32 -7.13 6.77 12.94
N GLU A 33 -7.42 8.06 13.07
CA GLU A 33 -7.75 8.92 11.94
C GLU A 33 -6.46 9.44 11.29
N VAL A 34 -6.35 9.27 9.97
CA VAL A 34 -5.21 9.72 9.16
C VAL A 34 -5.68 10.72 8.12
N LEU A 35 -4.93 11.81 7.94
CA LEU A 35 -5.28 12.88 6.99
C LEU A 35 -5.11 12.40 5.54
N ALA A 36 -6.18 12.49 4.76
CA ALA A 36 -6.22 12.10 3.35
C ALA A 36 -6.03 13.27 2.40
N THR A 37 -5.63 13.00 1.16
CA THR A 37 -5.32 14.01 0.11
C THR A 37 -6.50 14.87 -0.31
N ASP A 38 -7.74 14.52 0.03
CA ASP A 38 -8.94 15.36 -0.17
C ASP A 38 -9.24 16.27 1.04
N GLY A 39 -8.41 16.22 2.09
CA GLY A 39 -8.56 16.98 3.33
C GLY A 39 -9.46 16.32 4.37
N THR A 40 -9.98 15.12 4.12
CA THR A 40 -10.77 14.37 5.11
C THR A 40 -9.87 13.57 6.05
N MET A 41 -10.40 13.26 7.24
CA MET A 41 -9.80 12.29 8.16
C MET A 41 -10.38 10.91 7.88
N VAL A 42 -9.53 9.92 7.70
CA VAL A 42 -9.90 8.53 7.36
C VAL A 42 -9.55 7.61 8.50
N ASP A 43 -10.54 6.91 9.06
CA ASP A 43 -10.37 5.76 9.95
C ASP A 43 -10.43 4.47 9.13
N LEU A 44 -9.28 3.84 8.92
CA LEU A 44 -9.19 2.60 8.14
C LEU A 44 -9.89 1.41 8.80
N SER A 45 -10.13 1.45 10.12
CA SER A 45 -10.86 0.40 10.83
C SER A 45 -12.36 0.42 10.52
N ALA A 46 -12.87 1.57 10.06
CA ALA A 46 -14.29 1.83 9.79
C ALA A 46 -14.65 1.80 8.30
N ILE A 47 -13.75 1.36 7.43
CA ILE A 47 -14.00 1.27 5.98
C ILE A 47 -15.13 0.30 5.69
N SER A 48 -16.16 0.77 5.01
CA SER A 48 -17.40 0.01 4.73
C SER A 48 -17.30 -0.93 3.53
N SER A 49 -16.30 -0.75 2.66
CA SER A 49 -16.09 -1.65 1.52
C SER A 49 -15.71 -3.07 2.00
N PRO A 50 -16.05 -4.12 1.23
CA PRO A 50 -15.67 -5.49 1.55
C PRO A 50 -14.17 -5.67 1.82
N TRP A 51 -13.34 -4.97 1.08
CA TRP A 51 -11.89 -4.99 1.20
C TRP A 51 -11.32 -3.58 1.29
N ALA A 52 -10.36 -3.39 2.18
CA ALA A 52 -9.47 -2.24 2.20
C ALA A 52 -8.06 -2.69 1.77
N VAL A 53 -7.50 -2.05 0.77
CA VAL A 53 -6.13 -2.26 0.30
C VAL A 53 -5.31 -1.03 0.68
N LEU A 54 -4.34 -1.20 1.55
CA LEU A 54 -3.43 -0.16 2.00
C LEU A 54 -2.02 -0.50 1.51
N TYR A 55 -1.57 0.13 0.42
CA TYR A 55 -0.17 0.04 0.05
C TYR A 55 0.65 1.10 0.79
N VAL A 56 1.62 0.63 1.55
CA VAL A 56 2.54 1.44 2.35
C VAL A 56 3.82 1.63 1.54
N TYR A 57 4.27 2.87 1.41
CA TYR A 57 5.43 3.19 0.60
C TYR A 57 6.35 4.21 1.29
N PRO A 58 7.66 4.15 1.03
CA PRO A 58 8.61 5.04 1.67
C PRO A 58 8.37 6.51 1.36
N ARG A 59 8.66 6.92 0.12
CA ARG A 59 8.55 8.31 -0.31
C ARG A 59 8.48 8.42 -1.83
N THR A 60 7.60 9.30 -2.31
CA THR A 60 7.59 9.73 -3.71
C THR A 60 8.53 10.92 -3.91
N GLY A 61 9.13 11.02 -5.08
CA GLY A 61 9.97 12.17 -5.42
C GLY A 61 9.16 13.45 -5.61
N VAL A 62 9.70 14.56 -5.15
CA VAL A 62 9.17 15.90 -5.37
C VAL A 62 9.92 16.51 -6.57
N PRO A 63 9.23 17.08 -7.58
CA PRO A 63 9.89 17.69 -8.73
C PRO A 63 10.88 18.79 -8.32
N GLY A 64 12.11 18.70 -8.83
CA GLY A 64 13.17 19.67 -8.56
C GLY A 64 13.85 19.52 -7.18
N VAL A 65 13.50 18.47 -6.44
CA VAL A 65 14.17 18.12 -5.17
C VAL A 65 14.92 16.82 -5.36
N ASP A 66 16.21 16.80 -5.04
CA ASP A 66 17.00 15.58 -5.06
C ASP A 66 16.52 14.62 -3.96
N PRO A 67 16.55 13.31 -4.20
CA PRO A 67 16.26 12.32 -3.16
C PRO A 67 17.31 12.39 -2.04
N PRO A 68 17.04 11.79 -0.88
CA PRO A 68 18.04 11.59 0.17
C PRO A 68 19.31 10.91 -0.38
N SER A 69 20.45 11.16 0.28
CA SER A 69 21.71 10.49 -0.05
C SER A 69 21.52 8.99 -0.06
N ASP A 70 22.15 8.31 -1.01
CA ASP A 70 22.14 6.85 -1.12
C ASP A 70 20.74 6.20 -1.26
N TRP A 71 19.68 7.00 -1.56
CA TRP A 71 18.29 6.51 -1.69
C TRP A 71 18.15 5.31 -2.62
N ASP A 72 18.90 5.30 -3.73
CA ASP A 72 18.87 4.22 -4.70
C ASP A 72 19.62 2.95 -4.23
N GLU A 73 20.44 3.06 -3.18
CA GLU A 73 21.16 1.95 -2.57
C GLU A 73 20.37 1.27 -1.43
N ILE A 74 19.31 1.93 -0.94
CA ILE A 74 18.46 1.38 0.12
C ILE A 74 17.48 0.37 -0.46
N PRO A 75 17.54 -0.93 -0.05
CA PRO A 75 16.64 -1.96 -0.57
C PRO A 75 15.15 -1.61 -0.34
N GLY A 76 14.39 -1.53 -1.43
CA GLY A 76 12.95 -1.23 -1.37
C GLY A 76 12.58 0.26 -1.25
N ALA A 77 13.54 1.19 -1.15
CA ALA A 77 13.22 2.61 -1.07
C ALA A 77 12.65 3.15 -2.38
N ARG A 78 13.29 2.83 -3.51
CA ARG A 78 12.89 3.31 -4.81
C ARG A 78 11.66 2.61 -5.39
N GLY A 79 10.88 3.33 -6.24
CA GLY A 79 9.78 2.76 -7.00
C GLY A 79 8.38 3.10 -6.49
N CYS A 80 8.24 4.14 -5.64
CA CYS A 80 6.93 4.54 -5.12
C CYS A 80 6.00 5.05 -6.23
N THR A 81 6.54 5.82 -7.19
CA THR A 81 5.75 6.29 -8.34
C THR A 81 5.26 5.14 -9.24
N PRO A 82 6.10 4.20 -9.70
CA PRO A 82 5.63 3.02 -10.42
C PRO A 82 4.61 2.19 -9.64
N GLN A 83 4.78 2.01 -8.32
CA GLN A 83 3.80 1.31 -7.48
C GLN A 83 2.45 2.03 -7.49
N SER A 84 2.42 3.33 -7.23
CA SER A 84 1.16 4.10 -7.23
C SER A 84 0.48 4.11 -8.61
N CYS A 85 1.27 4.21 -9.68
CA CYS A 85 0.74 4.12 -11.04
C CYS A 85 0.16 2.74 -11.35
N SER A 86 0.78 1.64 -10.89
CA SER A 86 0.21 0.30 -11.08
C SER A 86 -1.15 0.16 -10.39
N PHE A 87 -1.32 0.68 -9.16
CA PHE A 87 -2.63 0.71 -8.49
C PHE A 87 -3.65 1.59 -9.21
N ARG A 88 -3.23 2.74 -9.77
CA ARG A 88 -4.09 3.59 -10.59
C ARG A 88 -4.61 2.84 -11.81
N ASP A 89 -3.74 2.14 -12.50
CA ASP A 89 -4.03 1.51 -13.79
C ASP A 89 -5.01 0.33 -13.65
N VAL A 90 -5.01 -0.38 -12.51
CA VAL A 90 -5.96 -1.47 -12.20
C VAL A 90 -7.06 -1.08 -11.21
N HIS A 91 -7.19 0.22 -10.86
CA HIS A 91 -8.15 0.67 -9.85
C HIS A 91 -9.59 0.25 -10.12
N GLY A 92 -10.02 0.31 -11.39
CA GLY A 92 -11.37 -0.12 -11.78
C GLY A 92 -11.63 -1.60 -11.51
N GLU A 93 -10.63 -2.47 -11.71
CA GLU A 93 -10.74 -3.90 -11.44
C GLU A 93 -10.77 -4.18 -9.93
N LEU A 94 -9.96 -3.48 -9.14
CA LEU A 94 -9.98 -3.57 -7.69
C LEU A 94 -11.34 -3.12 -7.12
N ALA A 95 -11.88 -2.01 -7.62
CA ALA A 95 -13.20 -1.51 -7.23
C ALA A 95 -14.32 -2.50 -7.60
N ALA A 96 -14.23 -3.17 -8.75
CA ALA A 96 -15.19 -4.22 -9.16
C ALA A 96 -15.19 -5.43 -8.21
N LEU A 97 -14.08 -5.70 -7.52
CA LEU A 97 -13.97 -6.72 -6.47
C LEU A 97 -14.39 -6.20 -5.08
N GLY A 98 -14.87 -4.95 -4.99
CA GLY A 98 -15.27 -4.31 -3.74
C GLY A 98 -14.10 -3.86 -2.88
N ALA A 99 -12.96 -3.58 -3.48
CA ALA A 99 -11.79 -3.07 -2.78
C ALA A 99 -11.68 -1.55 -2.87
N THR A 100 -11.47 -0.90 -1.73
CA THR A 100 -11.07 0.52 -1.67
C THR A 100 -9.56 0.58 -1.45
N VAL A 101 -8.88 1.34 -2.29
CA VAL A 101 -7.42 1.49 -2.28
C VAL A 101 -7.01 2.76 -1.56
N PHE A 102 -5.99 2.67 -0.74
CA PHE A 102 -5.31 3.79 -0.07
C PHE A 102 -3.80 3.62 -0.21
N GLY A 103 -3.08 4.73 -0.35
CA GLY A 103 -1.63 4.75 -0.16
C GLY A 103 -1.29 5.38 1.20
N LEU A 104 -0.27 4.90 1.90
CA LEU A 104 0.20 5.45 3.18
C LEU A 104 1.69 5.74 3.13
N SER A 105 2.09 6.90 3.60
CA SER A 105 3.49 7.30 3.75
C SER A 105 3.66 8.24 4.93
N THR A 106 4.89 8.36 5.43
CA THR A 106 5.30 9.40 6.38
C THR A 106 5.43 10.78 5.76
N GLN A 107 5.19 10.92 4.45
CA GLN A 107 5.21 12.22 3.78
C GLN A 107 4.10 13.14 4.29
N VAL A 108 4.40 14.44 4.35
CA VAL A 108 3.42 15.46 4.72
C VAL A 108 2.32 15.60 3.69
N HIS A 109 1.17 16.09 4.12
CA HIS A 109 -0.05 16.17 3.31
C HIS A 109 0.17 16.91 1.98
N GLU A 110 0.87 18.03 1.98
CA GLU A 110 1.09 18.86 0.79
C GLU A 110 1.86 18.11 -0.30
N GLU A 111 2.87 17.31 0.08
CA GLU A 111 3.64 16.48 -0.86
C GLU A 111 2.76 15.39 -1.47
N GLN A 112 1.90 14.77 -0.67
CA GLN A 112 0.99 13.73 -1.16
C GLN A 112 -0.12 14.30 -2.04
N VAL A 113 -0.65 15.48 -1.74
CA VAL A 113 -1.63 16.18 -2.59
C VAL A 113 -1.02 16.52 -3.95
N GLU A 114 0.20 17.07 -3.96
CA GLU A 114 0.93 17.35 -5.22
C GLU A 114 1.11 16.07 -6.04
N PHE A 115 1.62 15.01 -5.40
CA PHE A 115 1.87 13.74 -6.07
C PHE A 115 0.59 13.10 -6.60
N SER A 116 -0.47 13.03 -5.80
CA SER A 116 -1.77 12.48 -6.21
C SER A 116 -2.33 13.21 -7.43
N ARG A 117 -2.26 14.56 -7.43
CA ARG A 117 -2.73 15.39 -8.53
C ARG A 117 -1.88 15.19 -9.78
N ARG A 118 -0.56 15.17 -9.65
CA ARG A 118 0.38 15.00 -10.76
C ARG A 118 0.27 13.64 -11.43
N GLN A 119 -0.01 12.58 -10.65
CA GLN A 119 -0.17 11.22 -11.17
C GLN A 119 -1.63 10.87 -11.50
N HIS A 120 -2.58 11.79 -11.29
CA HIS A 120 -4.02 11.56 -11.51
C HIS A 120 -4.54 10.32 -10.78
N LEU A 121 -4.18 10.17 -9.50
CA LEU A 121 -4.58 9.01 -8.72
C LEU A 121 -6.09 9.07 -8.41
N PRO A 122 -6.87 8.00 -8.69
CA PRO A 122 -8.31 7.96 -8.45
C PRO A 122 -8.68 7.55 -7.02
N PHE A 123 -7.71 7.43 -6.13
CA PHE A 123 -7.85 7.02 -4.73
C PHE A 123 -7.07 7.96 -3.83
N LEU A 124 -7.33 7.87 -2.52
CA LEU A 124 -6.74 8.76 -1.53
C LEU A 124 -5.35 8.25 -1.09
N LEU A 125 -4.44 9.20 -0.90
CA LEU A 125 -3.21 8.99 -0.16
C LEU A 125 -3.37 9.53 1.26
N LEU A 126 -2.77 8.83 2.22
CA LEU A 126 -2.85 9.09 3.65
C LEU A 126 -1.49 9.54 4.17
N SER A 127 -1.48 10.66 4.89
CA SER A 127 -0.27 11.27 5.44
C SER A 127 -0.14 10.92 6.93
N ASP A 128 0.93 10.22 7.28
CA ASP A 128 1.23 9.80 8.66
C ASP A 128 2.66 10.27 9.08
N PRO A 129 2.93 11.60 9.03
CA PRO A 129 4.27 12.12 9.30
C PRO A 129 4.74 11.87 10.74
N ASP A 130 3.80 11.82 11.67
CA ASP A 130 4.05 11.53 13.10
C ASP A 130 4.01 10.03 13.40
N GLN A 131 3.80 9.16 12.40
CA GLN A 131 3.78 7.70 12.47
C GLN A 131 2.75 7.13 13.45
N ILE A 132 1.68 7.86 13.77
CA ILE A 132 0.67 7.43 14.76
C ILE A 132 -0.03 6.13 14.31
N PHE A 133 -0.39 6.03 13.04
CA PHE A 133 -0.96 4.80 12.48
C PHE A 133 0.08 3.68 12.40
N GLY A 134 1.29 4.01 11.96
CA GLY A 134 2.38 3.05 11.84
C GLY A 134 2.80 2.45 13.17
N GLU A 135 2.95 3.26 14.21
CA GLU A 135 3.26 2.80 15.57
C GLU A 135 2.15 1.91 16.15
N ALA A 136 0.88 2.25 15.91
CA ALA A 136 -0.25 1.44 16.38
C ALA A 136 -0.26 0.01 15.77
N LEU A 137 0.35 -0.17 14.60
CA LEU A 137 0.52 -1.47 13.93
C LEU A 137 1.92 -2.05 14.05
N ASP A 138 2.88 -1.29 14.58
CA ASP A 138 4.29 -1.67 14.61
C ASP A 138 4.84 -1.89 13.19
N LEU A 139 4.54 -0.93 12.28
CA LEU A 139 5.00 -1.01 10.90
C LEU A 139 6.51 -0.78 10.82
N PRO A 140 7.24 -1.59 10.03
CA PRO A 140 8.68 -1.44 9.90
C PRO A 140 9.06 -0.14 9.17
N VAL A 141 10.08 0.52 9.69
CA VAL A 141 10.66 1.74 9.15
C VAL A 141 12.13 1.57 8.82
N PHE A 142 12.67 2.53 8.09
CA PHE A 142 14.11 2.75 7.92
C PHE A 142 14.40 4.25 7.92
N GLU A 143 15.65 4.60 8.18
CA GLU A 143 16.12 5.98 8.19
C GLU A 143 16.99 6.26 6.95
N ALA A 144 16.84 7.43 6.36
CA ALA A 144 17.67 7.95 5.28
C ALA A 144 17.83 9.46 5.46
N ASP A 145 19.05 9.92 5.69
CA ASP A 145 19.34 11.28 6.14
C ASP A 145 18.46 11.64 7.37
N ASP A 146 17.69 12.72 7.32
CA ASP A 146 16.77 13.17 8.37
C ASP A 146 15.33 12.61 8.19
N ILE A 147 15.15 11.61 7.35
CA ILE A 147 13.82 11.05 7.02
C ILE A 147 13.66 9.68 7.65
N VAL A 148 12.57 9.48 8.39
CA VAL A 148 12.08 8.16 8.78
C VAL A 148 10.99 7.77 7.80
N ALA A 149 11.15 6.65 7.10
CA ALA A 149 10.22 6.18 6.09
C ALA A 149 9.77 4.74 6.35
N TYR A 150 8.53 4.43 6.01
CA TYR A 150 8.03 3.05 6.08
C TYR A 150 8.76 2.15 5.08
N LYS A 151 9.07 0.91 5.49
CA LYS A 151 9.41 -0.14 4.55
C LYS A 151 8.18 -0.48 3.71
N ARG A 152 8.42 -0.76 2.43
CA ARG A 152 7.35 -1.03 1.47
C ARG A 152 6.63 -2.34 1.77
N MET A 153 5.30 -2.25 1.89
CA MET A 153 4.41 -3.40 2.06
C MET A 153 3.02 -3.10 1.53
N THR A 154 2.18 -4.11 1.40
CA THR A 154 0.76 -3.92 1.14
C THR A 154 -0.06 -4.77 2.10
N ILE A 155 -1.00 -4.12 2.76
CA ILE A 155 -1.93 -4.70 3.74
C ILE A 155 -3.29 -4.81 3.06
N ILE A 156 -3.89 -6.00 3.10
CA ILE A 156 -5.25 -6.24 2.63
C ILE A 156 -6.09 -6.60 3.85
N ALA A 157 -7.10 -5.79 4.13
CA ALA A 157 -7.99 -6.00 5.26
C ALA A 157 -9.42 -6.27 4.80
N ARG A 158 -10.15 -7.06 5.59
CA ARG A 158 -11.56 -7.38 5.43
C ARG A 158 -12.31 -7.08 6.71
N ALA A 159 -13.33 -6.25 6.64
CA ALA A 159 -14.11 -5.83 7.82
C ALA A 159 -13.23 -5.38 9.01
N GLY A 160 -12.21 -4.57 8.71
CA GLY A 160 -11.29 -4.02 9.69
C GLY A 160 -10.24 -5.00 10.24
N THR A 161 -10.19 -6.24 9.75
CA THR A 161 -9.18 -7.24 10.15
C THR A 161 -8.20 -7.49 8.98
N ILE A 162 -6.92 -7.49 9.26
CA ILE A 162 -5.86 -7.75 8.27
C ILE A 162 -5.93 -9.22 7.84
N ALA A 163 -6.31 -9.44 6.59
CA ALA A 163 -6.46 -10.76 6.00
C ALA A 163 -5.17 -11.24 5.32
N HIS A 164 -4.38 -10.31 4.79
CA HIS A 164 -3.14 -10.65 4.07
C HIS A 164 -2.17 -9.47 4.11
N VAL A 165 -0.90 -9.80 4.13
CA VAL A 165 0.21 -8.84 4.05
C VAL A 165 1.20 -9.30 3.00
N ARG A 166 1.60 -8.38 2.15
CA ARG A 166 2.70 -8.57 1.21
C ARG A 166 3.91 -7.79 1.72
N TYR A 167 4.91 -8.49 2.18
CA TYR A 167 6.14 -7.90 2.69
C TYR A 167 7.33 -8.85 2.46
N PRO A 168 8.46 -8.32 2.00
CA PRO A 168 8.60 -7.01 1.35
C PRO A 168 8.00 -7.00 -0.05
N VAL A 169 7.54 -5.83 -0.53
CA VAL A 169 7.03 -5.70 -1.90
C VAL A 169 8.18 -5.41 -2.87
N PHE A 170 8.39 -6.31 -3.82
CA PHE A 170 9.36 -6.17 -4.90
C PHE A 170 9.04 -7.13 -6.09
N PRO A 171 9.10 -6.67 -7.36
CA PRO A 171 9.29 -5.27 -7.75
C PRO A 171 8.03 -4.44 -7.49
N PRO A 172 8.17 -3.12 -7.21
CA PRO A 172 7.05 -2.28 -6.78
C PRO A 172 5.97 -2.06 -7.84
N ASP A 173 6.31 -2.08 -9.11
CA ASP A 173 5.39 -1.93 -10.25
C ASP A 173 4.48 -3.15 -10.49
N ARG A 174 4.74 -4.29 -9.82
CA ARG A 174 3.92 -5.50 -9.88
C ARG A 174 3.00 -5.69 -8.69
N ASP A 175 3.09 -4.81 -7.72
CA ASP A 175 2.34 -4.96 -6.47
C ASP A 175 0.82 -4.99 -6.70
N ALA A 176 0.30 -4.08 -7.49
CA ALA A 176 -1.14 -4.02 -7.77
C ALA A 176 -1.67 -5.26 -8.52
N ASP A 177 -0.90 -5.79 -9.48
CA ASP A 177 -1.27 -7.02 -10.21
C ASP A 177 -1.37 -8.21 -9.25
N GLU A 178 -0.43 -8.31 -8.30
CA GLU A 178 -0.41 -9.41 -7.33
C GLU A 178 -1.50 -9.27 -6.27
N VAL A 179 -1.81 -8.03 -5.84
CA VAL A 179 -2.97 -7.75 -4.98
C VAL A 179 -4.27 -8.13 -5.69
N LEU A 180 -4.41 -7.76 -6.95
CA LEU A 180 -5.57 -8.09 -7.77
C LEU A 180 -5.76 -9.61 -7.89
N ALA A 181 -4.67 -10.34 -8.19
CA ALA A 181 -4.68 -11.79 -8.27
C ALA A 181 -5.08 -12.45 -6.94
N TRP A 182 -4.59 -11.92 -5.81
CA TRP A 182 -4.94 -12.41 -4.49
C TRP A 182 -6.45 -12.20 -4.20
N LEU A 183 -6.99 -11.01 -4.49
CA LEU A 183 -8.41 -10.70 -4.29
C LEU A 183 -9.32 -11.56 -5.18
N TYR A 184 -8.95 -11.84 -6.42
CA TYR A 184 -9.68 -12.78 -7.28
C TYR A 184 -9.74 -14.19 -6.67
N ASN A 185 -8.64 -14.67 -6.11
CA ASN A 185 -8.60 -15.98 -5.46
C ASN A 185 -9.46 -16.01 -4.20
N ALA A 186 -9.43 -14.95 -3.38
CA ALA A 186 -10.27 -14.81 -2.19
C ALA A 186 -11.77 -14.82 -2.55
N ALA A 187 -12.16 -14.05 -3.56
CA ALA A 187 -13.55 -14.02 -4.03
C ALA A 187 -14.04 -15.38 -4.55
N ARG A 188 -13.17 -16.14 -5.24
CA ARG A 188 -13.49 -17.51 -5.69
C ARG A 188 -13.65 -18.48 -4.53
N ALA A 189 -12.83 -18.37 -3.50
CA ALA A 189 -12.92 -19.18 -2.29
C ALA A 189 -14.24 -18.92 -1.55
N ASP A 190 -14.64 -17.65 -1.39
CA ASP A 190 -15.93 -17.26 -0.79
C ASP A 190 -17.12 -17.82 -1.58
N ALA A 191 -17.09 -17.74 -2.90
CA ALA A 191 -18.13 -18.27 -3.77
C ALA A 191 -18.25 -19.80 -3.68
N SER A 192 -17.14 -20.48 -3.48
CA SER A 192 -17.10 -21.94 -3.31
C SER A 192 -17.66 -22.38 -1.96
N ALA A 193 -17.36 -21.62 -0.89
CA ALA A 193 -17.84 -21.86 0.47
C ALA A 193 -19.34 -21.60 0.62
N SER A 194 -19.91 -20.73 -0.22
CA SER A 194 -21.33 -20.34 -0.19
C SER A 194 -22.25 -21.27 -0.99
N ARG A 195 -21.70 -22.30 -1.71
CA ARG A 195 -22.53 -23.29 -2.42
C ARG A 195 -23.06 -24.31 -1.41
N PRO A 196 -24.41 -24.48 -1.28
CA PRO A 196 -24.95 -25.54 -0.45
C PRO A 196 -24.45 -26.90 -0.97
N VAL A 197 -23.99 -27.74 -0.04
CA VAL A 197 -23.74 -29.16 -0.34
C VAL A 197 -25.08 -29.74 -0.82
N GLY A 198 -25.15 -30.04 -2.11
CA GLY A 198 -26.35 -30.62 -2.71
C GLY A 198 -26.73 -31.89 -1.98
N ASP A 199 -27.97 -31.93 -1.54
CA ASP A 199 -28.62 -33.09 -0.94
C ASP A 199 -28.61 -34.26 -1.96
N SER A 200 -27.57 -35.10 -1.84
CA SER A 200 -27.49 -36.36 -2.60
C SER A 200 -27.97 -37.49 -1.69
N ASP A 201 -29.28 -37.50 -1.46
CA ASP A 201 -29.94 -38.71 -1.03
C ASP A 201 -31.43 -38.70 -1.44
N ARG A 202 -31.69 -39.32 -2.61
CA ARG A 202 -32.92 -40.10 -2.85
C ARG A 202 -32.69 -41.09 -3.97
#